data_3ec3476855e474f055c15eded3dd37eb
#
_entry.id   3ec3476855e474f055c15eded3dd37eb
#
_cell.length_a   1.000
_cell.length_b   1.000
_cell.length_c   1.000
_cell.angle_alpha   90.00
_cell.angle_beta   90.00
_cell.angle_gamma   90.00
#
_symmetry.space_group_name_H-M   'P 1'
#
loop_
_entity.id
_entity.type
_entity.pdbx_description
1 polymer ?
#
loop_
_entity_poly.entity_id
_entity_poly.type
_entity_poly.pdbx_seq_one_letter_code
_entity_poly.pdbx_strand_id
1 'polypeptide(L)'
;GTLFGAYAFLERYAGARWLTPGDEGEDIPHSDSISIDAVDRTDAPTFASRVIWGAMGYRDWTTRNGCGGWRVNHGHNWDSFPSRAVLKAHPEYLALNGKRRMAVPADDKAPFQPKFCTTNPGLVQAYAEGAIEWLEHNPTQRFVSISPSDGGGWCECPECRKYMIKSPDPQWGDFGCYGRSVTPLILKFYNDVAKIVAAKCPDRIVCGYVYYDFTFPPD
;
A
#
# COMPACT_ATOMS: atom_id res chain seq x y z
N GLY A 1 19.15 14.23 -7.45
CA GLY A 1 19.97 15.27 -7.99
C GLY A 1 21.02 15.82 -7.03
N THR A 2 21.43 17.04 -7.25
CA THR A 2 22.56 17.71 -6.55
C THR A 2 22.46 17.65 -5.02
N LEU A 3 21.29 17.88 -4.46
CA LEU A 3 21.10 17.88 -3.02
C LEU A 3 21.38 16.52 -2.36
N PHE A 4 20.93 15.43 -2.96
CA PHE A 4 21.26 14.07 -2.49
C PHE A 4 22.77 13.79 -2.59
N GLY A 5 23.42 14.29 -3.67
CA GLY A 5 24.87 14.19 -3.81
C GLY A 5 25.62 14.93 -2.72
N ALA A 6 25.18 16.13 -2.35
CA ALA A 6 25.75 16.90 -1.25
C ALA A 6 25.64 16.18 0.10
N TYR A 7 24.48 15.65 0.44
CA TYR A 7 24.31 14.90 1.69
C TYR A 7 25.11 13.59 1.69
N ALA A 8 25.13 12.87 0.59
CA ALA A 8 25.95 11.66 0.47
C ALA A 8 27.46 11.97 0.60
N PHE A 9 27.90 13.11 0.10
CA PHE A 9 29.27 13.59 0.26
C PHE A 9 29.59 13.91 1.73
N LEU A 10 28.74 14.68 2.41
CA LEU A 10 28.91 15.01 3.82
C LEU A 10 28.92 13.75 4.71
N GLU A 11 28.00 12.83 4.44
CA GLU A 11 27.96 11.57 5.17
C GLU A 11 29.22 10.73 5.01
N ARG A 12 29.74 10.64 3.78
CA ARG A 12 30.86 9.75 3.45
C ARG A 12 32.22 10.33 3.84
N TYR A 13 32.40 11.61 3.59
CA TYR A 13 33.74 12.23 3.71
C TYR A 13 33.87 13.14 4.94
N ALA A 14 32.79 13.72 5.41
CA ALA A 14 32.79 14.54 6.62
C ALA A 14 32.29 13.79 7.87
N GLY A 15 31.78 12.57 7.71
CA GLY A 15 31.26 11.77 8.83
C GLY A 15 29.92 12.22 9.37
N ALA A 16 29.24 13.18 8.72
CA ALA A 16 27.95 13.68 9.17
C ALA A 16 26.88 12.56 9.21
N ARG A 17 26.01 12.59 10.21
CA ARG A 17 24.87 11.67 10.36
C ARG A 17 23.63 12.44 10.80
N TRP A 18 22.48 11.98 10.34
CA TRP A 18 21.17 12.52 10.70
C TRP A 18 20.31 11.38 11.24
N LEU A 19 20.48 11.11 12.54
CA LEU A 19 19.93 9.91 13.20
C LEU A 19 18.43 10.04 13.45
N THR A 20 17.98 11.22 13.91
CA THR A 20 16.57 11.54 14.14
C THR A 20 16.21 12.90 13.55
N PRO A 21 14.93 13.22 13.33
CA PRO A 21 14.53 14.57 12.94
C PRO A 21 14.88 15.62 13.99
N GLY A 22 15.29 16.80 13.52
CA GLY A 22 15.69 17.93 14.39
C GLY A 22 17.18 17.98 14.68
N ASP A 23 17.59 19.07 15.30
CA ASP A 23 19.02 19.37 15.54
C ASP A 23 19.65 18.38 16.52
N GLU A 24 18.88 17.84 17.46
CA GLU A 24 19.33 16.82 18.41
C GLU A 24 19.71 15.49 17.73
N GLY A 25 19.23 15.27 16.51
CA GLY A 25 19.57 14.09 15.72
C GLY A 25 20.76 14.28 14.79
N GLU A 26 21.36 15.45 14.78
CA GLU A 26 22.53 15.74 13.96
C GLU A 26 23.82 15.37 14.69
N ASP A 27 24.60 14.47 14.09
CA ASP A 27 25.95 14.14 14.53
C ASP A 27 26.93 14.63 13.43
N ILE A 28 27.55 15.77 13.68
CA ILE A 28 28.45 16.40 12.74
C ILE A 28 29.84 16.50 13.44
N PRO A 29 30.77 15.60 13.12
CA PRO A 29 32.09 15.62 13.71
C PRO A 29 32.82 16.94 13.46
N HIS A 30 33.41 17.50 14.50
CA HIS A 30 34.30 18.64 14.33
C HIS A 30 35.62 18.20 13.68
N SER A 31 36.01 18.90 12.65
CA SER A 31 37.31 18.66 11.97
C SER A 31 37.87 19.98 11.44
N ASP A 32 39.12 20.25 11.73
CA ASP A 32 39.79 21.44 11.23
C ASP A 32 40.11 21.37 9.72
N SER A 33 40.13 20.17 9.17
CA SER A 33 40.33 19.94 7.73
C SER A 33 39.81 18.58 7.30
N ILE A 34 39.36 18.50 6.06
CA ILE A 34 38.93 17.25 5.44
C ILE A 34 39.82 17.07 4.19
N SER A 35 40.60 15.98 4.15
CA SER A 35 41.37 15.59 3.00
C SER A 35 40.66 14.48 2.23
N ILE A 36 40.44 14.71 0.94
CA ILE A 36 39.70 13.79 0.08
C ILE A 36 40.49 13.58 -1.19
N ASP A 37 40.70 12.33 -1.58
CA ASP A 37 41.25 11.98 -2.88
C ASP A 37 40.31 12.39 -4.02
N ALA A 38 40.81 12.40 -5.26
CA ALA A 38 39.97 12.67 -6.40
C ALA A 38 38.78 11.69 -6.46
N VAL A 39 37.58 12.22 -6.53
CA VAL A 39 36.32 11.45 -6.52
C VAL A 39 35.62 11.61 -7.87
N ASP A 40 35.42 10.50 -8.55
CA ASP A 40 34.50 10.37 -9.68
C ASP A 40 33.51 9.23 -9.34
N ARG A 41 32.34 9.59 -8.89
CA ARG A 41 31.35 8.62 -8.41
C ARG A 41 29.93 9.00 -8.79
N THR A 42 29.22 8.02 -9.33
CA THR A 42 27.78 8.08 -9.57
C THR A 42 27.07 7.01 -8.74
N ASP A 43 26.17 7.42 -7.87
CA ASP A 43 25.30 6.53 -7.08
C ASP A 43 23.85 6.68 -7.57
N ALA A 44 23.19 5.54 -7.78
CA ALA A 44 21.77 5.49 -8.08
C ALA A 44 21.05 4.64 -7.04
N PRO A 45 19.90 5.08 -6.51
CA PRO A 45 19.14 4.27 -5.56
C PRO A 45 18.60 3.00 -6.21
N THR A 46 18.72 1.88 -5.53
CA THR A 46 18.14 0.60 -5.98
C THR A 46 16.62 0.63 -5.98
N PHE A 47 16.01 1.33 -5.00
CA PHE A 47 14.56 1.42 -4.90
C PHE A 47 14.04 2.73 -5.52
N ALA A 48 13.04 2.60 -6.38
CA ALA A 48 12.37 3.74 -7.01
C ALA A 48 11.56 4.59 -6.02
N SER A 49 11.07 3.99 -4.95
CA SER A 49 10.37 4.64 -3.84
C SER A 49 11.11 4.39 -2.54
N ARG A 50 11.40 5.47 -1.79
CA ARG A 50 12.11 5.42 -0.51
C ARG A 50 11.41 6.37 0.45
N VAL A 51 10.48 5.83 1.22
CA VAL A 51 9.61 6.59 2.13
C VAL A 51 9.68 5.98 3.52
N ILE A 52 9.85 6.81 4.53
CA ILE A 52 9.68 6.43 5.93
C ILE A 52 8.31 6.93 6.36
N TRP A 53 7.39 6.00 6.61
CA TRP A 53 6.06 6.33 7.08
C TRP A 53 6.14 6.90 8.49
N GLY A 54 5.43 7.96 8.77
CA GLY A 54 5.55 8.71 10.02
C GLY A 54 6.61 9.83 10.01
N ALA A 55 7.53 9.82 9.05
CA ALA A 55 8.51 10.89 8.88
C ALA A 55 8.18 11.87 7.75
N MET A 56 6.99 11.80 7.18
CA MET A 56 6.59 12.65 6.03
C MET A 56 6.55 14.15 6.37
N GLY A 57 6.37 14.51 7.65
CA GLY A 57 6.45 15.90 8.14
C GLY A 57 7.88 16.43 8.24
N TYR A 58 8.88 15.57 8.22
CA TYR A 58 10.29 15.90 8.42
C TYR A 58 11.07 15.85 7.09
N ARG A 59 10.67 16.70 6.15
CA ARG A 59 11.14 16.65 4.77
C ARG A 59 12.66 16.80 4.64
N ASP A 60 13.27 17.66 5.43
CA ASP A 60 14.71 17.90 5.37
C ASP A 60 15.48 16.68 5.86
N TRP A 61 15.06 16.11 6.99
CA TRP A 61 15.65 14.90 7.54
C TRP A 61 15.51 13.70 6.59
N THR A 62 14.34 13.49 6.03
CA THR A 62 14.13 12.39 5.05
C THR A 62 14.96 12.58 3.80
N THR A 63 15.16 13.82 3.32
CA THR A 63 16.01 14.11 2.18
C THR A 63 17.48 13.85 2.48
N ARG A 64 17.96 14.25 3.65
CA ARG A 64 19.32 13.98 4.14
C ARG A 64 19.62 12.48 4.17
N ASN A 65 18.63 11.67 4.57
CA ASN A 65 18.70 10.21 4.60
C ASN A 65 18.35 9.53 3.27
N GLY A 66 18.42 10.25 2.16
CA GLY A 66 18.24 9.68 0.81
C GLY A 66 16.80 9.27 0.49
N CYS A 67 15.81 9.61 1.31
CA CYS A 67 14.41 9.34 1.02
C CYS A 67 13.91 10.16 -0.17
N GLY A 68 12.94 9.61 -0.90
CA GLY A 68 12.37 10.26 -2.08
C GLY A 68 12.07 9.27 -3.20
N GLY A 69 12.02 9.77 -4.43
CA GLY A 69 11.63 8.99 -5.60
C GLY A 69 10.12 8.98 -5.80
N TRP A 70 9.56 7.87 -6.25
CA TRP A 70 8.15 7.78 -6.54
C TRP A 70 7.32 7.83 -5.26
N ARG A 71 6.26 8.63 -5.29
CA ARG A 71 5.24 8.59 -4.25
C ARG A 71 4.28 7.44 -4.55
N VAL A 72 4.34 6.42 -3.71
CA VAL A 72 3.34 5.35 -3.71
C VAL A 72 2.17 5.84 -2.85
N ASN A 73 1.02 6.05 -3.47
CA ASN A 73 -0.21 6.31 -2.75
C ASN A 73 -0.72 4.97 -2.21
N HIS A 74 -0.34 4.64 -1.00
CA HIS A 74 -0.76 3.42 -0.30
C HIS A 74 -1.73 3.76 0.83
N GLY A 75 -2.68 2.89 1.07
CA GLY A 75 -3.69 3.04 2.10
C GLY A 75 -4.77 1.97 1.96
N HIS A 76 -5.60 1.84 2.98
CA HIS A 76 -6.83 1.09 2.89
C HIS A 76 -7.79 1.83 1.96
N ASN A 77 -8.19 1.22 0.86
CA ASN A 77 -8.92 1.90 -0.22
C ASN A 77 -10.26 1.25 -0.60
N TRP A 78 -10.67 0.20 0.09
CA TRP A 78 -11.94 -0.44 -0.27
C TRP A 78 -13.18 0.42 -0.01
N ASP A 79 -13.06 1.48 0.76
CA ASP A 79 -14.10 2.50 0.95
C ASP A 79 -14.16 3.54 -0.18
N SER A 80 -13.15 3.60 -1.05
CA SER A 80 -13.07 4.56 -2.14
C SER A 80 -13.84 4.11 -3.38
N PHE A 81 -13.83 2.81 -3.68
CA PHE A 81 -14.56 2.24 -4.81
C PHE A 81 -14.89 0.75 -4.60
N PRO A 82 -15.99 0.24 -5.19
CA PRO A 82 -17.02 1.00 -5.92
C PRO A 82 -17.77 1.97 -5.00
N SER A 83 -18.50 2.92 -5.59
CA SER A 83 -19.28 3.88 -4.81
C SER A 83 -20.34 3.17 -3.94
N ARG A 84 -20.77 3.84 -2.86
CA ARG A 84 -21.85 3.32 -2.01
C ARG A 84 -23.16 3.05 -2.75
N ALA A 85 -23.46 3.85 -3.78
CA ALA A 85 -24.64 3.65 -4.63
C ALA A 85 -24.56 2.31 -5.38
N VAL A 86 -23.41 1.99 -5.95
CA VAL A 86 -23.17 0.69 -6.60
C VAL A 86 -23.29 -0.45 -5.58
N LEU A 87 -22.69 -0.31 -4.39
CA LEU A 87 -22.75 -1.33 -3.35
C LEU A 87 -24.17 -1.54 -2.79
N LYS A 88 -24.99 -0.48 -2.74
CA LYS A 88 -26.42 -0.60 -2.38
C LYS A 88 -27.23 -1.32 -3.46
N ALA A 89 -26.93 -1.10 -4.72
CA ALA A 89 -27.58 -1.76 -5.86
C ALA A 89 -27.14 -3.23 -6.00
N HIS A 90 -25.92 -3.56 -5.55
CA HIS A 90 -25.29 -4.86 -5.69
C HIS A 90 -24.81 -5.41 -4.33
N PRO A 91 -25.73 -5.75 -3.41
CA PRO A 91 -25.35 -6.24 -2.09
C PRO A 91 -24.51 -7.53 -2.14
N GLU A 92 -24.59 -8.30 -3.22
CA GLU A 92 -23.78 -9.50 -3.46
C GLU A 92 -22.26 -9.21 -3.61
N TYR A 93 -21.87 -7.95 -3.82
CA TYR A 93 -20.47 -7.53 -3.85
C TYR A 93 -19.85 -7.49 -2.46
N LEU A 94 -20.66 -7.35 -1.43
CA LEU A 94 -20.20 -7.29 -0.04
C LEU A 94 -19.96 -8.69 0.55
N ALA A 95 -19.08 -8.76 1.54
CA ALA A 95 -18.72 -10.02 2.19
C ALA A 95 -19.89 -10.73 2.85
N LEU A 96 -19.92 -12.05 2.74
CA LEU A 96 -20.81 -12.94 3.45
C LEU A 96 -20.10 -13.49 4.69
N ASN A 97 -20.57 -13.18 5.88
CA ASN A 97 -20.06 -13.69 7.15
C ASN A 97 -21.13 -14.62 7.77
N GLY A 98 -20.84 -15.91 7.83
CA GLY A 98 -21.80 -16.91 8.20
C GLY A 98 -23.02 -16.87 7.28
N LYS A 99 -24.18 -16.52 7.82
CA LYS A 99 -25.44 -16.38 7.05
C LYS A 99 -25.80 -14.93 6.70
N ARG A 100 -24.98 -13.96 7.12
CA ARG A 100 -25.30 -12.54 6.96
C ARG A 100 -24.30 -11.87 6.02
N ARG A 101 -24.84 -11.19 5.04
CA ARG A 101 -24.03 -10.34 4.15
C ARG A 101 -23.87 -8.96 4.78
N MET A 102 -22.67 -8.40 4.67
CA MET A 102 -22.42 -7.01 5.05
C MET A 102 -23.36 -6.08 4.27
N ALA A 103 -23.78 -4.98 4.90
CA ALA A 103 -24.65 -4.00 4.27
C ALA A 103 -24.01 -2.60 4.32
N VAL A 104 -24.31 -1.80 3.32
CA VAL A 104 -23.96 -0.37 3.32
C VAL A 104 -24.79 0.33 4.37
N PRO A 105 -24.23 1.20 5.21
CA PRO A 105 -25.00 2.00 6.17
C PRO A 105 -26.08 2.83 5.48
N ALA A 106 -27.22 2.98 6.17
CA ALA A 106 -28.33 3.81 5.67
C ALA A 106 -27.92 5.30 5.59
N ASP A 107 -27.18 5.77 6.60
CA ASP A 107 -26.58 7.09 6.60
C ASP A 107 -25.30 7.10 5.75
N ASP A 108 -25.31 7.89 4.68
CA ASP A 108 -24.16 8.01 3.77
C ASP A 108 -22.94 8.67 4.41
N LYS A 109 -23.11 9.36 5.52
CA LYS A 109 -22.01 9.98 6.29
C LYS A 109 -21.41 9.05 7.34
N ALA A 110 -22.09 7.94 7.65
CA ALA A 110 -21.57 6.97 8.62
C ALA A 110 -20.25 6.38 8.13
N PRO A 111 -19.26 6.17 9.03
CA PRO A 111 -18.04 5.44 8.69
C PRO A 111 -18.38 4.07 8.10
N PHE A 112 -17.69 3.71 7.02
CA PHE A 112 -17.91 2.43 6.36
C PHE A 112 -16.58 1.86 5.89
N GLN A 113 -16.25 0.69 6.40
CA GLN A 113 -15.09 -0.07 6.01
C GLN A 113 -15.56 -1.38 5.36
N PRO A 114 -15.86 -1.36 4.05
CA PRO A 114 -16.43 -2.51 3.38
C PRO A 114 -15.46 -3.69 3.38
N LYS A 115 -16.04 -4.89 3.46
CA LYS A 115 -15.39 -6.14 3.09
C LYS A 115 -16.14 -6.72 1.90
N PHE A 116 -15.40 -7.26 0.96
CA PHE A 116 -15.92 -7.64 -0.33
C PHE A 116 -15.94 -9.16 -0.56
N CYS A 117 -16.85 -9.58 -1.42
CA CYS A 117 -16.83 -10.89 -2.05
C CYS A 117 -15.88 -10.83 -3.26
N THR A 118 -14.58 -10.93 -3.00
CA THR A 118 -13.50 -10.68 -3.97
C THR A 118 -13.42 -11.67 -5.11
N THR A 119 -14.17 -12.78 -5.05
CA THR A 119 -14.33 -13.73 -6.15
C THR A 119 -15.52 -13.40 -7.06
N ASN A 120 -16.34 -12.40 -6.70
CA ASN A 120 -17.46 -11.98 -7.55
C ASN A 120 -16.93 -11.17 -8.74
N PRO A 121 -17.13 -11.63 -10.00
CA PRO A 121 -16.60 -10.95 -11.18
C PRO A 121 -17.20 -9.56 -11.40
N GLY A 122 -18.45 -9.35 -11.02
CA GLY A 122 -19.10 -8.04 -11.10
C GLY A 122 -18.47 -7.03 -10.15
N LEU A 123 -18.11 -7.45 -8.93
CA LEU A 123 -17.34 -6.61 -8.03
C LEU A 123 -15.97 -6.26 -8.60
N VAL A 124 -15.23 -7.26 -9.12
CA VAL A 124 -13.89 -7.03 -9.69
C VAL A 124 -13.96 -5.99 -10.80
N GLN A 125 -14.95 -6.10 -11.68
CA GLN A 125 -15.17 -5.15 -12.76
C GLN A 125 -15.51 -3.76 -12.23
N ALA A 126 -16.49 -3.63 -11.36
CA ALA A 126 -16.92 -2.35 -10.78
C ALA A 126 -15.80 -1.67 -9.97
N TYR A 127 -14.97 -2.47 -9.28
CA TYR A 127 -13.81 -1.96 -8.55
C TYR A 127 -12.75 -1.41 -9.50
N ALA A 128 -12.43 -2.16 -10.54
CA ALA A 128 -11.45 -1.74 -11.55
C ALA A 128 -11.90 -0.47 -12.29
N GLU A 129 -13.19 -0.37 -12.63
CA GLU A 129 -13.78 0.84 -13.26
C GLU A 129 -13.62 2.07 -12.34
N GLY A 130 -13.93 1.93 -11.04
CA GLY A 130 -13.72 3.02 -10.08
C GLY A 130 -12.25 3.42 -9.93
N ALA A 131 -11.34 2.44 -9.95
CA ALA A 131 -9.90 2.70 -9.90
C ALA A 131 -9.39 3.40 -11.17
N ILE A 132 -9.90 3.03 -12.35
CA ILE A 132 -9.59 3.66 -13.63
C ILE A 132 -10.10 5.11 -13.64
N GLU A 133 -11.35 5.32 -13.28
CA GLU A 133 -11.95 6.66 -13.19
C GLU A 133 -11.13 7.56 -12.26
N TRP A 134 -10.72 7.05 -11.11
CA TRP A 134 -9.86 7.78 -10.18
C TRP A 134 -8.52 8.14 -10.81
N LEU A 135 -7.86 7.22 -11.53
CA LEU A 135 -6.59 7.47 -12.21
C LEU A 135 -6.72 8.51 -13.32
N GLU A 136 -7.81 8.51 -14.07
CA GLU A 136 -8.10 9.50 -15.12
C GLU A 136 -8.28 10.90 -14.54
N HIS A 137 -8.93 11.03 -13.38
CA HIS A 137 -9.09 12.29 -12.68
C HIS A 137 -7.81 12.74 -11.93
N ASN A 138 -6.84 11.84 -11.76
CA ASN A 138 -5.57 12.11 -11.07
C ASN A 138 -4.37 11.80 -11.98
N PRO A 139 -4.16 12.52 -13.09
CA PRO A 139 -3.18 12.17 -14.11
C PRO A 139 -1.71 12.18 -13.63
N THR A 140 -1.42 12.88 -12.54
CA THR A 140 -0.08 12.91 -11.93
C THR A 140 0.19 11.72 -11.01
N GLN A 141 -0.84 10.96 -10.63
CA GLN A 141 -0.69 9.80 -9.77
C GLN A 141 -0.30 8.57 -10.58
N ARG A 142 0.84 7.98 -10.25
CA ARG A 142 1.34 6.77 -10.91
C ARG A 142 0.78 5.49 -10.31
N PHE A 143 0.37 5.53 -9.06
CA PHE A 143 -0.08 4.39 -8.28
C PHE A 143 -1.53 4.54 -7.86
N VAL A 144 -2.28 3.45 -7.89
CA VAL A 144 -3.58 3.32 -7.23
C VAL A 144 -3.50 2.17 -6.22
N SER A 145 -3.82 2.46 -4.96
CA SER A 145 -3.94 1.42 -3.93
C SER A 145 -5.29 0.72 -4.06
N ILE A 146 -5.26 -0.60 -3.93
CA ILE A 146 -6.45 -1.44 -3.87
C ILE A 146 -6.49 -2.29 -2.59
N SER A 147 -5.81 -1.81 -1.55
CA SER A 147 -5.70 -2.50 -0.27
C SER A 147 -7.05 -2.63 0.42
N PRO A 148 -7.33 -3.80 1.03
CA PRO A 148 -8.53 -4.01 1.83
C PRO A 148 -8.69 -2.98 2.94
N SER A 149 -9.93 -2.73 3.33
CA SER A 149 -10.24 -2.03 4.58
C SER A 149 -9.62 -2.78 5.77
N ASP A 150 -9.27 -2.07 6.82
CA ASP A 150 -8.63 -2.65 8.01
C ASP A 150 -9.53 -3.67 8.71
N GLY A 151 -8.91 -4.55 9.51
CA GLY A 151 -9.58 -5.59 10.27
C GLY A 151 -10.04 -6.81 9.45
N GLY A 152 -10.63 -7.78 10.15
CA GLY A 152 -11.13 -9.04 9.60
C GLY A 152 -12.50 -8.91 8.90
N GLY A 153 -13.25 -10.02 8.86
CA GLY A 153 -14.58 -10.04 8.23
C GLY A 153 -14.56 -10.43 6.75
N TRP A 154 -13.61 -11.25 6.37
CA TRP A 154 -13.45 -11.77 5.00
C TRP A 154 -14.67 -12.57 4.55
N CYS A 155 -14.96 -12.53 3.25
CA CYS A 155 -16.12 -13.22 2.70
C CYS A 155 -15.96 -14.74 2.82
N GLU A 156 -16.93 -15.38 3.47
CA GLU A 156 -16.97 -16.83 3.71
C GLU A 156 -17.86 -17.56 2.70
N CYS A 157 -18.24 -16.96 1.57
CA CYS A 157 -18.99 -17.68 0.56
C CYS A 157 -18.18 -18.89 0.03
N PRO A 158 -18.84 -19.91 -0.55
CA PRO A 158 -18.16 -21.11 -1.02
C PRO A 158 -16.99 -20.81 -1.99
N GLU A 159 -17.14 -19.81 -2.85
CA GLU A 159 -16.09 -19.45 -3.80
C GLU A 159 -14.89 -18.78 -3.13
N CYS A 160 -15.10 -17.83 -2.20
CA CYS A 160 -14.01 -17.19 -1.48
C CYS A 160 -13.25 -18.18 -0.59
N ARG A 161 -13.96 -19.11 0.04
CA ARG A 161 -13.36 -20.12 0.91
C ARG A 161 -12.37 -21.05 0.18
N LYS A 162 -12.49 -21.25 -1.12
CA LYS A 162 -11.54 -22.04 -1.93
C LYS A 162 -10.13 -21.45 -1.93
N TYR A 163 -10.03 -20.14 -1.72
CA TYR A 163 -8.76 -19.41 -1.71
C TYR A 163 -8.25 -19.10 -0.30
N MET A 164 -8.88 -19.62 0.74
CA MET A 164 -8.41 -19.52 2.11
C MET A 164 -7.61 -20.75 2.47
N ILE A 165 -6.37 -20.58 2.86
CA ILE A 165 -5.46 -21.65 3.27
C ILE A 165 -5.26 -21.64 4.78
N LYS A 166 -4.71 -22.73 5.34
CA LYS A 166 -4.31 -22.75 6.74
C LYS A 166 -3.18 -21.73 6.95
N SER A 167 -3.29 -20.91 7.98
CA SER A 167 -2.18 -20.01 8.33
C SER A 167 -0.95 -20.83 8.74
N PRO A 168 0.23 -20.53 8.22
CA PRO A 168 1.48 -21.16 8.67
C PRO A 168 1.80 -20.79 10.13
N ASP A 169 1.33 -19.66 10.62
CA ASP A 169 1.43 -19.27 12.03
C ASP A 169 0.04 -19.09 12.64
N PRO A 170 -0.38 -20.00 13.56
CA PRO A 170 -1.68 -19.90 14.22
C PRO A 170 -1.87 -18.65 15.06
N GLN A 171 -0.80 -18.01 15.51
CA GLN A 171 -0.87 -16.81 16.35
C GLN A 171 -1.23 -15.56 15.56
N TRP A 172 -1.02 -15.55 14.23
CA TRP A 172 -1.35 -14.42 13.36
C TRP A 172 -2.77 -14.49 12.77
N GLY A 173 -3.53 -15.53 13.06
CA GLY A 173 -4.88 -15.71 12.52
C GLY A 173 -6.02 -15.12 13.37
N ASP A 174 -5.72 -14.30 14.39
CA ASP A 174 -6.72 -13.91 15.41
C ASP A 174 -7.63 -12.73 15.01
N PHE A 175 -7.37 -12.06 13.89
CA PHE A 175 -8.18 -10.91 13.45
C PHE A 175 -9.39 -11.26 12.56
N GLY A 176 -9.93 -12.46 12.70
CA GLY A 176 -11.17 -12.85 12.03
C GLY A 176 -11.02 -13.99 11.02
N CYS A 177 -9.82 -14.51 10.80
CA CYS A 177 -9.58 -15.65 9.92
C CYS A 177 -9.46 -17.00 10.64
N TYR A 178 -9.50 -17.04 11.96
CA TYR A 178 -9.50 -18.29 12.74
C TYR A 178 -8.40 -19.27 12.33
N GLY A 179 -7.16 -18.82 12.27
CA GLY A 179 -6.01 -19.65 11.85
C GLY A 179 -5.92 -19.89 10.35
N ARG A 180 -6.55 -19.04 9.53
CA ARG A 180 -6.48 -19.10 8.07
C ARG A 180 -5.75 -17.87 7.52
N SER A 181 -5.05 -18.07 6.40
CA SER A 181 -4.52 -16.98 5.57
C SER A 181 -5.43 -16.73 4.39
N VAL A 182 -5.71 -15.47 4.10
CA VAL A 182 -6.46 -15.05 2.91
C VAL A 182 -5.55 -14.53 1.80
N THR A 183 -4.24 -14.76 1.90
CA THR A 183 -3.28 -14.30 0.89
C THR A 183 -3.66 -14.71 -0.54
N PRO A 184 -3.98 -16.00 -0.83
CA PRO A 184 -4.38 -16.39 -2.17
C PRO A 184 -5.63 -15.65 -2.66
N LEU A 185 -6.58 -15.40 -1.75
CA LEU A 185 -7.82 -14.70 -2.06
C LEU A 185 -7.55 -13.24 -2.46
N ILE A 186 -6.71 -12.55 -1.68
CA ILE A 186 -6.36 -11.15 -1.94
C ILE A 186 -5.47 -11.01 -3.17
N LEU A 187 -4.49 -11.89 -3.36
CA LEU A 187 -3.66 -11.88 -4.56
C LEU A 187 -4.48 -12.14 -5.83
N LYS A 188 -5.46 -13.06 -5.77
CA LYS A 188 -6.39 -13.24 -6.88
C LYS A 188 -7.11 -11.95 -7.22
N PHE A 189 -7.68 -11.28 -6.23
CA PHE A 189 -8.38 -10.00 -6.40
C PHE A 189 -7.45 -8.93 -6.98
N TYR A 190 -6.25 -8.78 -6.41
CA TYR A 190 -5.25 -7.82 -6.91
C TYR A 190 -4.91 -8.06 -8.37
N ASN A 191 -4.64 -9.31 -8.74
CA ASN A 191 -4.30 -9.67 -10.10
C ASN A 191 -5.46 -9.44 -11.08
N ASP A 192 -6.68 -9.77 -10.69
CA ASP A 192 -7.85 -9.61 -11.55
C ASP A 192 -8.17 -8.13 -11.80
N VAL A 193 -8.12 -7.29 -10.76
CA VAL A 193 -8.27 -5.84 -10.90
C VAL A 193 -7.11 -5.25 -11.72
N ALA A 194 -5.87 -5.65 -11.42
CA ALA A 194 -4.69 -5.14 -12.12
C ALA A 194 -4.72 -5.43 -13.62
N LYS A 195 -5.21 -6.60 -14.05
CA LYS A 195 -5.37 -6.93 -15.48
C LYS A 195 -6.31 -5.94 -16.19
N ILE A 196 -7.43 -5.59 -15.56
CA ILE A 196 -8.41 -4.67 -16.15
C ILE A 196 -7.82 -3.25 -16.19
N VAL A 197 -7.21 -2.80 -15.09
CA VAL A 197 -6.58 -1.48 -15.01
C VAL A 197 -5.46 -1.36 -16.03
N ALA A 198 -4.56 -2.35 -16.14
CA ALA A 198 -3.43 -2.33 -17.07
C ALA A 198 -3.87 -2.27 -18.55
N ALA A 199 -5.01 -2.86 -18.89
CA ALA A 199 -5.55 -2.80 -20.26
C ALA A 199 -6.00 -1.39 -20.65
N LYS A 200 -6.38 -0.54 -19.69
CA LYS A 200 -6.84 0.83 -19.90
C LYS A 200 -5.78 1.88 -19.57
N CYS A 201 -5.00 1.63 -18.55
CA CYS A 201 -4.01 2.54 -17.99
C CYS A 201 -2.64 1.84 -17.89
N PRO A 202 -1.97 1.50 -19.01
CA PRO A 202 -0.75 0.68 -19.04
C PRO A 202 0.43 1.33 -18.30
N ASP A 203 0.44 2.66 -18.18
CA ASP A 203 1.50 3.41 -17.49
C ASP A 203 1.27 3.51 -15.98
N ARG A 204 0.18 2.96 -15.47
CA ARG A 204 -0.21 3.03 -14.05
C ARG A 204 0.09 1.72 -13.35
N ILE A 205 0.33 1.82 -12.04
CA ILE A 205 0.68 0.69 -11.19
C ILE A 205 -0.41 0.49 -10.15
N VAL A 206 -0.96 -0.71 -10.12
CA VAL A 206 -1.82 -1.14 -9.01
C VAL A 206 -0.92 -1.62 -7.88
N CYS A 207 -1.16 -1.15 -6.67
CA CYS A 207 -0.44 -1.56 -5.47
C CYS A 207 -1.41 -1.94 -4.35
N GLY A 208 -0.92 -2.73 -3.41
CA GLY A 208 -1.69 -3.17 -2.25
C GLY A 208 -0.80 -3.59 -1.10
N TYR A 209 -1.38 -3.63 0.08
CA TYR A 209 -0.68 -4.11 1.26
C TYR A 209 -0.44 -5.62 1.21
N VAL A 210 0.62 -6.04 1.90
CA VAL A 210 0.82 -7.39 2.43
C VAL A 210 0.76 -7.22 3.95
N TYR A 211 -0.36 -7.64 4.58
CA TYR A 211 -0.70 -7.19 5.91
C TYR A 211 -1.61 -8.19 6.65
N TYR A 212 -1.40 -8.39 7.94
CA TYR A 212 -2.21 -9.28 8.81
C TYR A 212 -2.54 -10.64 8.17
N ASP A 213 -3.81 -10.93 7.94
CA ASP A 213 -4.34 -12.21 7.45
C ASP A 213 -3.85 -12.60 6.04
N PHE A 214 -3.17 -11.68 5.34
CA PHE A 214 -2.59 -11.88 4.01
C PHE A 214 -1.10 -11.49 3.95
N THR A 215 -0.36 -11.77 5.04
CA THR A 215 1.08 -11.51 5.15
C THR A 215 1.92 -12.66 4.60
N PHE A 216 1.47 -13.90 4.82
CA PHE A 216 2.24 -15.07 4.42
C PHE A 216 2.07 -15.36 2.93
N PRO A 217 3.16 -15.65 2.19
CA PRO A 217 3.06 -16.06 0.80
C PRO A 217 2.25 -17.36 0.71
N PRO A 218 1.47 -17.56 -0.35
CA PRO A 218 0.90 -18.88 -0.64
C PRO A 218 2.01 -19.85 -1.03
N ASP A 219 1.85 -21.11 -0.67
CA ASP A 219 2.74 -22.20 -1.10
C ASP A 219 2.70 -22.39 -2.63
#